data_8193c5633d2c5f17039f883b5fa33333
#
_entry.id   8193c5633d2c5f17039f883b5fa33333
#
_cell.length_a   1.000
_cell.length_b   1.000
_cell.length_c   1.000
_cell.angle_alpha   90.00
_cell.angle_beta   90.00
_cell.angle_gamma   90.00
#
_symmetry.space_group_name_H-M   'P 1'
#
loop_
_entity.id
_entity.type
_entity.pdbx_description
1 polymer ?
#
loop_
_entity_poly.entity_id
_entity_poly.type
_entity_poly.pdbx_seq_one_letter_code
_entity_poly.pdbx_strand_id
1 'polypeptide(L)'
;MIKNTSYKVQVDVDTDTIRNQYQIEEGAFVTTESGVYTVYNGEWVKLYPQSGIGSGLGWTRYDDGQYTSASKLSLTDGVTVNLPNNGASIYRSYTGIDYYNNSTGKVLADNENDVYIMTIVFKYQAPNANQTHLDLQFEGGNGTPYDRIVGEATFPKGNDVAHDYHQVFQYYADSDFVTNGSYWQITATGGSAQIWDIIYFIQKTQSYA
;
A
#
# COMPACT_ATOMS: atom_id res chain seq x y z
N MET A 1 34.92 -31.72 -13.01
CA MET A 1 34.19 -32.28 -11.87
C MET A 1 33.89 -31.10 -10.92
N ILE A 2 32.71 -30.54 -11.01
CA ILE A 2 32.32 -29.38 -10.20
C ILE A 2 31.88 -29.94 -8.82
N LYS A 3 32.68 -29.72 -7.79
CA LYS A 3 32.31 -30.02 -6.43
C LYS A 3 31.35 -28.91 -5.97
N ASN A 4 30.07 -29.23 -5.95
CA ASN A 4 29.03 -28.36 -5.40
C ASN A 4 29.09 -28.49 -3.87
N THR A 5 29.92 -27.68 -3.22
CA THR A 5 29.96 -27.57 -1.74
C THR A 5 29.16 -26.33 -1.35
N SER A 6 27.86 -26.52 -1.16
CA SER A 6 27.01 -25.49 -0.54
C SER A 6 27.29 -25.46 0.95
N TYR A 7 28.11 -24.54 1.41
CA TYR A 7 28.21 -24.21 2.81
C TYR A 7 27.10 -23.23 3.17
N LYS A 8 26.11 -23.71 3.92
CA LYS A 8 25.24 -22.82 4.69
C LYS A 8 26.02 -22.42 5.94
N VAL A 9 26.71 -21.31 5.90
CA VAL A 9 27.16 -20.67 7.14
C VAL A 9 26.02 -19.75 7.56
N GLN A 10 25.15 -20.24 8.44
CA GLN A 10 24.22 -19.42 9.15
C GLN A 10 24.97 -18.84 10.34
N VAL A 11 25.40 -17.60 10.25
CA VAL A 11 26.01 -16.87 11.36
C VAL A 11 24.93 -15.98 11.95
N ASP A 12 24.39 -16.42 13.07
CA ASP A 12 23.40 -15.70 13.89
C ASP A 12 24.04 -14.61 14.76
N VAL A 13 25.07 -13.93 14.29
CA VAL A 13 25.66 -12.80 15.02
C VAL A 13 26.13 -11.74 14.03
N ASP A 14 25.59 -10.83 14.02
CA ASP A 14 25.17 -9.64 13.48
C ASP A 14 26.00 -8.39 13.75
N THR A 15 27.06 -8.27 13.02
CA THR A 15 27.61 -6.97 12.65
C THR A 15 28.33 -7.11 11.32
N ASP A 16 28.31 -6.06 10.49
CA ASP A 16 29.13 -5.94 9.29
C ASP A 16 30.62 -6.18 9.57
N THR A 17 31.05 -5.98 10.82
CA THR A 17 32.39 -6.25 11.33
C THR A 17 32.73 -7.73 11.27
N ILE A 18 31.81 -8.62 11.59
CA ILE A 18 32.03 -10.07 11.55
C ILE A 18 32.12 -10.55 10.11
N ARG A 19 31.27 -10.07 9.22
CA ARG A 19 31.34 -10.37 7.79
C ARG A 19 32.74 -10.15 7.22
N ASN A 20 33.37 -9.05 7.59
CA ASN A 20 34.69 -8.68 7.08
C ASN A 20 35.84 -9.51 7.66
N GLN A 21 35.59 -10.36 8.67
CA GLN A 21 36.58 -11.25 9.28
C GLN A 21 36.66 -12.62 8.62
N TYR A 22 35.69 -12.98 7.79
CA TYR A 22 35.73 -14.27 7.10
C TYR A 22 36.55 -14.20 5.83
N GLN A 23 37.41 -15.20 5.65
CA GLN A 23 38.08 -15.42 4.37
C GLN A 23 37.04 -15.83 3.32
N ILE A 24 37.05 -15.13 2.20
CA ILE A 24 35.95 -15.08 1.28
C ILE A 24 36.22 -16.05 0.14
N GLU A 25 35.35 -17.06 -0.03
CA GLU A 25 35.30 -17.85 -1.25
C GLU A 25 34.26 -17.29 -2.21
N GLU A 26 34.57 -17.24 -3.49
CA GLU A 26 33.67 -16.81 -4.53
C GLU A 26 32.34 -17.56 -4.47
N GLY A 27 31.22 -16.82 -4.48
CA GLY A 27 29.88 -17.39 -4.35
C GLY A 27 29.44 -17.74 -2.91
N ALA A 28 30.22 -17.43 -1.88
CA ALA A 28 29.78 -17.54 -0.50
C ALA A 28 28.61 -16.59 -0.19
N PHE A 29 27.71 -17.00 0.68
CA PHE A 29 26.58 -16.18 1.12
C PHE A 29 26.63 -15.96 2.63
N VAL A 30 26.30 -14.75 3.05
CA VAL A 30 26.10 -14.41 4.46
C VAL A 30 24.86 -13.53 4.60
N THR A 31 24.13 -13.76 5.68
CA THR A 31 23.02 -12.90 6.09
C THR A 31 23.45 -12.13 7.34
N THR A 32 23.27 -10.82 7.31
CA THR A 32 23.55 -9.92 8.44
C THR A 32 22.30 -9.07 8.70
N GLU A 33 22.26 -8.28 9.77
CA GLU A 33 21.19 -7.29 10.02
C GLU A 33 21.04 -6.32 8.87
N SER A 34 22.11 -6.01 8.16
CA SER A 34 22.11 -5.06 7.05
C SER A 34 21.70 -5.67 5.69
N GLY A 35 21.60 -7.01 5.58
CA GLY A 35 21.14 -7.67 4.37
C GLY A 35 21.76 -9.02 4.07
N VAL A 36 21.51 -9.50 2.86
CA VAL A 36 22.10 -10.71 2.32
C VAL A 36 23.22 -10.31 1.37
N TYR A 37 24.39 -10.90 1.54
CA TYR A 37 25.59 -10.61 0.76
C TYR A 37 26.10 -11.88 0.09
N THR A 38 26.71 -11.71 -1.05
CA THR A 38 27.53 -12.75 -1.69
C THR A 38 28.92 -12.20 -2.02
N VAL A 39 29.85 -13.10 -2.26
CA VAL A 39 31.18 -12.71 -2.76
C VAL A 39 31.18 -12.73 -4.27
N TYR A 40 31.63 -11.63 -4.86
CA TYR A 40 31.82 -11.48 -6.29
C TYR A 40 33.12 -10.71 -6.54
N ASN A 41 34.02 -11.26 -7.33
CA ASN A 41 35.38 -10.73 -7.58
C ASN A 41 36.20 -10.46 -6.31
N GLY A 42 36.03 -11.33 -5.29
CA GLY A 42 36.74 -11.20 -4.02
C GLY A 42 36.19 -10.12 -3.07
N GLU A 43 35.05 -9.52 -3.40
CA GLU A 43 34.40 -8.52 -2.57
C GLU A 43 33.00 -8.94 -2.15
N TRP A 44 32.54 -8.46 -0.97
CA TRP A 44 31.18 -8.66 -0.54
C TRP A 44 30.22 -7.74 -1.28
N VAL A 45 29.36 -8.33 -2.11
CA VAL A 45 28.31 -7.63 -2.85
C VAL A 45 26.95 -7.88 -2.17
N LYS A 46 26.26 -6.82 -1.81
CA LYS A 46 24.93 -6.90 -1.22
C LYS A 46 23.92 -7.31 -2.28
N LEU A 47 23.27 -8.45 -2.10
CA LEU A 47 22.23 -8.95 -3.00
C LEU A 47 20.87 -8.38 -2.69
N TYR A 48 20.52 -8.40 -1.39
CA TYR A 48 19.25 -7.88 -0.91
C TYR A 48 19.50 -7.07 0.35
N PRO A 49 19.00 -5.85 0.44
CA PRO A 49 18.92 -5.18 1.71
C PRO A 49 18.03 -6.02 2.62
N GLN A 50 18.48 -6.28 3.83
CA GLN A 50 17.56 -6.82 4.82
C GLN A 50 16.44 -5.80 5.03
N SER A 51 15.21 -6.29 4.92
CA SER A 51 14.03 -5.46 5.04
C SER A 51 14.08 -4.64 6.31
N GLY A 52 14.07 -3.35 6.19
CA GLY A 52 13.91 -2.45 7.31
C GLY A 52 14.55 -1.09 7.15
N ILE A 53 15.68 -1.00 6.47
CA ILE A 53 16.34 0.31 6.37
C ILE A 53 16.92 0.46 4.96
N GLY A 54 16.18 1.09 4.05
CA GLY A 54 16.73 1.65 2.83
C GLY A 54 16.25 1.12 1.48
N SER A 55 15.53 -0.01 1.37
CA SER A 55 14.94 -0.37 0.06
C SER A 55 13.62 0.35 -0.19
N GLY A 56 13.00 0.87 0.86
CA GLY A 56 11.70 1.51 0.78
C GLY A 56 10.57 0.64 0.22
N LEU A 57 10.86 -0.61 -0.18
CA LEU A 57 9.86 -1.53 -0.71
C LEU A 57 9.13 -2.23 0.43
N GLY A 58 7.83 -2.40 0.28
CA GLY A 58 7.02 -3.09 1.27
C GLY A 58 5.54 -2.85 1.05
N TRP A 59 4.73 -3.39 1.96
CA TRP A 59 3.29 -3.21 1.93
C TRP A 59 2.73 -2.94 3.31
N THR A 60 1.61 -2.24 3.32
CA THR A 60 0.78 -2.00 4.51
C THR A 60 -0.67 -2.28 4.19
N ARG A 61 -1.41 -2.76 5.19
CA ARG A 61 -2.86 -2.93 5.11
C ARG A 61 -3.49 -2.25 6.31
N TYR A 62 -4.56 -1.52 6.06
CA TYR A 62 -5.35 -0.81 7.06
C TYR A 62 -6.80 -1.26 6.96
N ASP A 63 -7.32 -1.81 8.05
CA ASP A 63 -8.73 -2.19 8.15
C ASP A 63 -9.45 -1.14 8.99
N ASP A 64 -10.52 -0.57 8.44
CA ASP A 64 -11.38 0.35 9.18
C ASP A 64 -12.26 -0.39 10.18
N GLY A 65 -12.39 0.16 11.37
CA GLY A 65 -13.26 -0.38 12.43
C GLY A 65 -14.43 0.53 12.76
N GLN A 66 -14.50 1.72 12.17
CA GLN A 66 -15.56 2.70 12.43
C GLN A 66 -16.81 2.38 11.61
N TYR A 67 -16.62 2.06 10.33
CA TYR A 67 -17.72 1.80 9.41
C TYR A 67 -17.89 0.30 9.20
N THR A 68 -18.92 -0.23 9.84
CA THR A 68 -19.30 -1.65 9.83
C THR A 68 -20.70 -1.83 9.25
N SER A 69 -21.15 -3.06 9.10
CA SER A 69 -22.53 -3.34 8.68
C SER A 69 -23.60 -2.71 9.60
N ALA A 70 -23.25 -2.45 10.87
CA ALA A 70 -24.12 -1.79 11.84
C ALA A 70 -23.99 -0.26 11.86
N SER A 71 -22.87 0.29 11.35
CA SER A 71 -22.58 1.73 11.33
C SER A 71 -21.97 2.12 9.97
N LYS A 72 -22.81 2.22 8.95
CA LYS A 72 -22.37 2.48 7.58
C LYS A 72 -22.06 3.96 7.36
N LEU A 73 -21.06 4.26 6.52
CA LEU A 73 -20.83 5.60 5.99
C LEU A 73 -21.88 5.91 4.93
N SER A 74 -22.66 6.95 5.14
CA SER A 74 -23.66 7.42 4.19
C SER A 74 -23.04 8.41 3.20
N LEU A 75 -23.23 8.16 1.91
CA LEU A 75 -22.84 9.02 0.81
C LEU A 75 -24.07 9.77 0.31
N THR A 76 -24.01 11.09 0.31
CA THR A 76 -25.07 11.95 -0.24
C THR A 76 -24.91 12.07 -1.75
N ASP A 77 -26.01 12.05 -2.47
CA ASP A 77 -26.04 12.22 -3.93
C ASP A 77 -25.29 13.49 -4.39
N GLY A 78 -24.36 13.35 -5.31
CA GLY A 78 -23.54 14.40 -5.88
C GLY A 78 -22.48 15.01 -4.94
N VAL A 79 -22.28 14.46 -3.74
CA VAL A 79 -21.28 14.96 -2.78
C VAL A 79 -20.05 14.07 -2.75
N THR A 80 -18.90 14.64 -3.09
CA THR A 80 -17.61 13.97 -2.94
C THR A 80 -17.13 14.04 -1.49
N VAL A 81 -16.72 12.91 -0.95
CA VAL A 81 -16.15 12.81 0.40
C VAL A 81 -14.81 12.11 0.36
N ASN A 82 -13.89 12.49 1.26
CA ASN A 82 -12.69 11.70 1.48
C ASN A 82 -13.09 10.36 2.10
N LEU A 83 -12.64 9.27 1.51
CA LEU A 83 -12.93 7.93 2.00
C LEU A 83 -12.13 7.71 3.29
N PRO A 84 -12.78 7.54 4.44
CA PRO A 84 -12.07 7.42 5.70
C PRO A 84 -11.59 5.99 5.95
N ASN A 85 -10.51 5.87 6.72
CA ASN A 85 -10.09 4.61 7.32
C ASN A 85 -9.37 4.94 8.64
N ASN A 86 -9.86 4.44 9.77
CA ASN A 86 -9.27 4.74 11.06
C ASN A 86 -8.11 3.82 11.45
N GLY A 87 -7.77 2.84 10.62
CA GLY A 87 -6.68 1.90 10.87
C GLY A 87 -6.85 1.11 12.17
N ALA A 88 -8.08 0.64 12.46
CA ALA A 88 -8.35 -0.12 13.67
C ALA A 88 -7.48 -1.40 13.75
N SER A 89 -7.13 -1.97 12.60
CA SER A 89 -6.12 -3.02 12.48
C SER A 89 -5.13 -2.64 11.38
N ILE A 90 -3.84 -2.73 11.69
CA ILE A 90 -2.77 -2.38 10.77
C ILE A 90 -1.81 -3.55 10.64
N TYR A 91 -1.58 -4.00 9.42
CA TYR A 91 -0.63 -5.05 9.07
C TYR A 91 0.48 -4.46 8.18
N ARG A 92 1.71 -4.91 8.35
CA ARG A 92 2.88 -4.41 7.65
C ARG A 92 3.81 -5.53 7.23
N SER A 93 4.50 -5.34 6.12
CA SER A 93 5.57 -6.28 5.71
C SER A 93 6.73 -6.29 6.70
N TYR A 94 7.00 -5.15 7.37
CA TYR A 94 7.99 -5.00 8.44
C TYR A 94 7.71 -3.74 9.28
N THR A 95 8.32 -3.67 10.45
CA THR A 95 8.14 -2.56 11.39
C THR A 95 8.70 -1.25 10.81
N GLY A 96 7.98 -0.16 10.99
CA GLY A 96 8.42 1.19 10.61
C GLY A 96 7.99 1.64 9.21
N ILE A 97 7.37 0.77 8.40
CA ILE A 97 6.75 1.18 7.14
C ILE A 97 5.31 1.65 7.39
N ASP A 98 4.94 2.77 6.81
CA ASP A 98 3.60 3.32 6.92
C ASP A 98 3.27 4.17 5.70
N TYR A 99 2.30 3.75 4.91
CA TYR A 99 1.87 4.44 3.69
C TYR A 99 0.51 5.14 3.83
N TYR A 100 -0.03 5.19 5.05
CA TYR A 100 -1.27 5.88 5.33
C TYR A 100 -1.26 6.46 6.74
N ASN A 101 -1.59 7.72 6.84
CA ASN A 101 -1.75 8.40 8.12
C ASN A 101 -3.23 8.45 8.50
N ASN A 102 -3.63 7.58 9.41
CA ASN A 102 -5.02 7.47 9.88
C ASN A 102 -5.51 8.70 10.67
N SER A 103 -4.60 9.52 11.20
CA SER A 103 -4.97 10.78 11.87
C SER A 103 -5.38 11.89 10.90
N THR A 104 -4.75 11.90 9.70
CA THR A 104 -5.05 12.89 8.66
C THR A 104 -5.92 12.33 7.53
N GLY A 105 -6.06 11.00 7.44
CA GLY A 105 -6.77 10.33 6.36
C GLY A 105 -6.00 10.32 5.04
N LYS A 106 -4.68 10.56 5.06
CA LYS A 106 -3.86 10.70 3.87
C LYS A 106 -3.06 9.45 3.57
N VAL A 107 -3.03 9.07 2.30
CA VAL A 107 -2.01 8.18 1.74
C VAL A 107 -0.70 8.96 1.63
N LEU A 108 0.41 8.31 1.92
CA LEU A 108 1.74 8.92 1.95
C LEU A 108 2.64 8.28 0.89
N ALA A 109 3.56 9.07 0.37
CA ALA A 109 4.64 8.61 -0.50
C ALA A 109 5.99 9.04 0.07
N ASP A 110 7.05 8.26 -0.20
CA ASP A 110 8.38 8.54 0.34
C ASP A 110 9.17 9.47 -0.59
N ASN A 111 9.25 9.13 -1.88
CA ASN A 111 10.06 9.88 -2.86
C ASN A 111 9.30 10.07 -4.16
N GLU A 112 9.69 11.11 -4.91
CA GLU A 112 9.22 11.29 -6.29
C GLU A 112 9.62 10.09 -7.16
N ASN A 113 8.74 9.73 -8.07
CA ASN A 113 8.84 8.59 -8.99
C ASN A 113 8.76 7.20 -8.31
N ASP A 114 8.60 7.11 -7.01
CA ASP A 114 8.23 5.85 -6.37
C ASP A 114 6.93 5.31 -6.95
N VAL A 115 6.86 4.01 -7.10
CA VAL A 115 5.69 3.34 -7.69
C VAL A 115 4.95 2.56 -6.64
N TYR A 116 3.65 2.83 -6.54
CA TYR A 116 2.75 2.17 -5.62
C TYR A 116 1.67 1.40 -6.36
N ILE A 117 1.37 0.19 -5.88
CA ILE A 117 0.12 -0.52 -6.19
C ILE A 117 -0.79 -0.34 -4.98
N MET A 118 -1.96 0.18 -5.22
CA MET A 118 -2.95 0.44 -4.20
C MET A 118 -4.21 -0.36 -4.48
N THR A 119 -4.72 -1.01 -3.44
CA THR A 119 -5.97 -1.77 -3.49
C THR A 119 -6.93 -1.20 -2.47
N ILE A 120 -8.14 -0.91 -2.91
CA ILE A 120 -9.26 -0.54 -2.06
C ILE A 120 -10.33 -1.61 -2.13
N VAL A 121 -10.80 -2.00 -0.96
CA VAL A 121 -11.92 -2.93 -0.81
C VAL A 121 -12.94 -2.29 0.14
N PHE A 122 -14.20 -2.38 -0.19
CA PHE A 122 -15.30 -2.05 0.72
C PHE A 122 -16.59 -2.75 0.28
N LYS A 123 -17.53 -2.82 1.20
CA LYS A 123 -18.90 -3.19 0.88
C LYS A 123 -19.72 -1.95 0.60
N TYR A 124 -20.70 -2.07 -0.29
CA TYR A 124 -21.57 -0.97 -0.67
C TYR A 124 -23.01 -1.41 -0.90
N GLN A 125 -23.93 -0.48 -0.76
CA GLN A 125 -25.37 -0.67 -0.92
C GLN A 125 -26.02 0.64 -1.34
N ALA A 126 -26.99 0.60 -2.24
CA ALA A 126 -27.77 1.77 -2.64
C ALA A 126 -29.26 1.54 -2.30
N PRO A 127 -29.70 2.00 -1.10
CA PRO A 127 -31.06 1.76 -0.62
C PRO A 127 -32.08 2.71 -1.25
N ASN A 128 -32.05 2.87 -2.56
CA ASN A 128 -32.98 3.75 -3.25
C ASN A 128 -33.53 3.16 -4.54
N ALA A 129 -34.62 3.76 -5.00
CA ALA A 129 -35.31 3.30 -6.20
C ALA A 129 -34.63 3.73 -7.50
N ASN A 130 -33.61 4.58 -7.43
CA ASN A 130 -32.88 5.09 -8.59
C ASN A 130 -31.62 4.25 -8.85
N GLN A 131 -31.15 4.30 -10.09
CA GLN A 131 -29.83 3.80 -10.41
C GLN A 131 -28.80 4.74 -9.79
N THR A 132 -27.85 4.18 -9.04
CA THR A 132 -26.79 4.93 -8.38
C THR A 132 -25.45 4.50 -8.93
N HIS A 133 -24.56 5.45 -9.15
CA HIS A 133 -23.17 5.23 -9.53
C HIS A 133 -22.25 5.63 -8.39
N LEU A 134 -21.18 4.90 -8.20
CA LEU A 134 -20.07 5.28 -7.33
C LEU A 134 -18.84 5.56 -8.19
N ASP A 135 -18.27 6.73 -8.01
CA ASP A 135 -17.00 7.13 -8.60
C ASP A 135 -15.93 7.16 -7.52
N LEU A 136 -14.93 6.30 -7.64
CA LEU A 136 -13.77 6.30 -6.77
C LEU A 136 -12.65 7.08 -7.44
N GLN A 137 -12.10 8.06 -6.74
CA GLN A 137 -11.08 8.97 -7.22
C GLN A 137 -9.88 8.95 -6.28
N PHE A 138 -8.71 9.27 -6.81
CA PHE A 138 -7.49 9.49 -6.05
C PHE A 138 -7.02 10.92 -6.27
N GLU A 139 -6.97 11.71 -5.22
CA GLU A 139 -6.51 13.10 -5.24
C GLU A 139 -4.98 13.12 -5.09
N GLY A 140 -4.26 13.69 -6.05
CA GLY A 140 -2.81 13.60 -6.16
C GLY A 140 -1.98 14.51 -5.24
N GLY A 141 -2.56 15.10 -4.20
CA GLY A 141 -1.85 15.95 -3.25
C GLY A 141 -1.81 17.44 -3.60
N ASN A 142 -2.41 17.85 -4.71
CA ASN A 142 -2.44 19.25 -5.15
C ASN A 142 -3.67 20.05 -4.67
N GLY A 143 -4.56 19.40 -3.91
CA GLY A 143 -5.78 20.01 -3.38
C GLY A 143 -6.91 20.17 -4.40
N THR A 144 -6.66 19.84 -5.65
CA THR A 144 -7.70 19.70 -6.68
C THR A 144 -8.03 18.22 -6.81
N PRO A 145 -9.32 17.84 -6.88
CA PRO A 145 -9.68 16.49 -7.22
C PRO A 145 -8.90 16.11 -8.48
N TYR A 146 -8.11 15.06 -8.40
CA TYR A 146 -7.47 14.54 -9.59
C TYR A 146 -8.63 14.13 -10.51
N ASP A 147 -8.67 14.67 -11.72
CA ASP A 147 -9.71 14.36 -12.73
C ASP A 147 -9.67 12.88 -13.16
N ARG A 148 -9.14 12.01 -12.32
CA ARG A 148 -8.95 10.61 -12.59
C ARG A 148 -9.86 9.77 -11.71
N ILE A 149 -10.99 9.40 -12.26
CA ILE A 149 -11.78 8.29 -11.77
C ILE A 149 -10.90 7.04 -11.89
N VAL A 150 -10.62 6.39 -10.77
CA VAL A 150 -9.80 5.18 -10.72
C VAL A 150 -10.66 3.91 -10.66
N GLY A 151 -11.96 4.07 -10.38
CA GLY A 151 -12.91 2.98 -10.39
C GLY A 151 -14.34 3.47 -10.34
N GLU A 152 -15.24 2.69 -10.91
CA GLU A 152 -16.67 2.97 -10.97
C GLU A 152 -17.47 1.73 -10.55
N ALA A 153 -18.60 1.94 -9.92
CA ALA A 153 -19.59 0.91 -9.66
C ALA A 153 -20.99 1.43 -9.97
N THR A 154 -21.83 0.60 -10.54
CA THR A 154 -23.22 0.94 -10.88
C THR A 154 -24.18 0.02 -10.16
N PHE A 155 -25.15 0.58 -9.48
CA PHE A 155 -26.23 -0.15 -8.82
C PHE A 155 -27.46 -0.17 -9.71
N PRO A 156 -28.06 -1.35 -9.90
CA PRO A 156 -29.37 -1.45 -10.54
C PRO A 156 -30.43 -0.71 -9.72
N LYS A 157 -31.38 -0.13 -10.41
CA LYS A 157 -32.56 0.50 -9.81
C LYS A 157 -33.29 -0.48 -8.87
N GLY A 158 -33.63 -0.01 -7.66
CA GLY A 158 -34.42 -0.75 -6.69
C GLY A 158 -33.71 -1.96 -6.07
N ASN A 159 -32.40 -2.02 -6.14
CA ASN A 159 -31.61 -3.10 -5.57
C ASN A 159 -30.95 -2.65 -4.27
N ASP A 160 -31.56 -3.03 -3.12
CA ASP A 160 -31.03 -2.78 -1.79
C ASP A 160 -30.19 -3.97 -1.27
N VAL A 161 -29.33 -4.51 -2.14
CA VAL A 161 -28.43 -5.62 -1.81
C VAL A 161 -27.02 -5.11 -1.62
N ALA A 162 -26.35 -5.66 -0.61
CA ALA A 162 -24.94 -5.39 -0.39
C ALA A 162 -24.06 -6.08 -1.44
N HIS A 163 -23.09 -5.35 -1.95
CA HIS A 163 -22.10 -5.84 -2.89
C HIS A 163 -20.69 -5.58 -2.38
N ASP A 164 -19.73 -6.38 -2.81
CA ASP A 164 -18.32 -6.15 -2.57
C ASP A 164 -17.73 -5.30 -3.72
N TYR A 165 -16.93 -4.31 -3.36
CA TYR A 165 -16.16 -3.51 -4.29
C TYR A 165 -14.68 -3.79 -4.11
N HIS A 166 -13.97 -3.95 -5.19
CA HIS A 166 -12.54 -4.19 -5.20
C HIS A 166 -11.90 -3.46 -6.39
N GLN A 167 -11.01 -2.52 -6.09
CA GLN A 167 -10.29 -1.76 -7.11
C GLN A 167 -8.79 -1.81 -6.83
N VAL A 168 -8.03 -2.09 -7.88
CA VAL A 168 -6.57 -2.03 -7.88
C VAL A 168 -6.12 -1.01 -8.90
N PHE A 169 -5.17 -0.16 -8.55
CA PHE A 169 -4.54 0.75 -9.48
C PHE A 169 -3.08 0.99 -9.12
N GLN A 170 -2.33 1.45 -10.10
CA GLN A 170 -0.93 1.83 -9.95
C GLN A 170 -0.79 3.34 -10.03
N TYR A 171 0.03 3.90 -9.16
CA TYR A 171 0.31 5.32 -9.10
C TYR A 171 1.82 5.60 -8.98
N TYR A 172 2.27 6.64 -9.67
CA TYR A 172 3.61 7.20 -9.55
C TYR A 172 3.55 8.40 -8.64
N ALA A 173 4.38 8.44 -7.61
CA ALA A 173 4.46 9.58 -6.73
C ALA A 173 5.13 10.76 -7.43
N ASP A 174 4.42 11.86 -7.54
CA ASP A 174 4.96 13.15 -7.94
C ASP A 174 5.31 14.02 -6.72
N SER A 175 5.83 15.22 -6.95
CA SER A 175 6.23 16.15 -5.90
C SER A 175 5.08 16.58 -4.99
N ASP A 176 3.87 16.71 -5.54
CA ASP A 176 2.70 17.12 -4.78
C ASP A 176 2.25 16.00 -3.83
N PHE A 177 2.22 14.76 -4.31
CA PHE A 177 1.89 13.61 -3.50
C PHE A 177 2.91 13.40 -2.37
N VAL A 178 4.22 13.50 -2.66
CA VAL A 178 5.27 13.37 -1.65
C VAL A 178 5.16 14.45 -0.58
N THR A 179 4.90 15.69 -0.99
CA THR A 179 4.85 16.83 -0.07
C THR A 179 3.59 16.87 0.78
N ASN A 180 2.45 16.59 0.17
CA ASN A 180 1.14 16.87 0.77
C ASN A 180 0.40 15.60 1.21
N GLY A 181 0.81 14.42 0.72
CA GLY A 181 0.00 13.20 0.79
C GLY A 181 -1.25 13.31 -0.11
N SER A 182 -2.03 12.26 -0.17
CA SER A 182 -3.18 12.16 -1.06
C SER A 182 -4.38 11.55 -0.37
N TYR A 183 -5.58 11.82 -0.90
CA TYR A 183 -6.82 11.24 -0.41
C TYR A 183 -7.46 10.29 -1.42
N TRP A 184 -8.05 9.24 -0.90
CA TRP A 184 -9.11 8.55 -1.60
C TRP A 184 -10.40 9.35 -1.47
N GLN A 185 -11.06 9.55 -2.57
CA GLN A 185 -12.33 10.25 -2.62
C GLN A 185 -13.40 9.38 -3.28
N ILE A 186 -14.63 9.52 -2.83
CA ILE A 186 -15.75 8.77 -3.37
C ILE A 186 -16.96 9.70 -3.53
N THR A 187 -17.66 9.53 -4.64
CA THR A 187 -18.89 10.27 -4.96
C THR A 187 -19.98 9.28 -5.33
N ALA A 188 -21.17 9.44 -4.78
CA ALA A 188 -22.36 8.75 -5.23
C ALA A 188 -23.17 9.69 -6.13
N THR A 189 -23.65 9.23 -7.28
CA THR A 189 -24.47 10.01 -8.22
C THR A 189 -25.70 9.24 -8.67
N GLY A 190 -26.81 9.95 -8.86
CA GLY A 190 -28.12 9.36 -9.19
C GLY A 190 -28.90 8.86 -7.99
N GLY A 191 -28.32 8.97 -6.79
CA GLY A 191 -28.92 8.62 -5.52
C GLY A 191 -27.87 8.45 -4.43
N SER A 192 -28.32 8.38 -3.17
CA SER A 192 -27.42 8.12 -2.04
C SER A 192 -26.95 6.66 -2.02
N ALA A 193 -25.81 6.42 -1.42
CA ALA A 193 -25.27 5.08 -1.17
C ALA A 193 -24.76 4.95 0.27
N GLN A 194 -24.47 3.73 0.67
CA GLN A 194 -23.86 3.40 1.94
C GLN A 194 -22.66 2.48 1.69
N ILE A 195 -21.55 2.71 2.41
CA ILE A 195 -20.36 1.89 2.36
C ILE A 195 -19.87 1.50 3.75
N TRP A 196 -19.17 0.38 3.87
CA TRP A 196 -18.59 -0.13 5.13
C TRP A 196 -17.54 -1.21 4.86
N ASP A 197 -16.88 -1.70 5.91
CA ASP A 197 -15.79 -2.68 5.87
C ASP A 197 -14.66 -2.23 4.93
N ILE A 198 -14.19 -0.99 5.13
CA ILE A 198 -13.23 -0.34 4.24
C ILE A 198 -11.82 -0.86 4.55
N ILE A 199 -11.12 -1.34 3.52
CA ILE A 199 -9.76 -1.84 3.61
C ILE A 199 -8.88 -1.13 2.58
N TYR A 200 -7.72 -0.65 3.02
CA TYR A 200 -6.64 -0.18 2.16
C TYR A 200 -5.49 -1.16 2.20
N PHE A 201 -5.02 -1.57 1.04
CA PHE A 201 -3.75 -2.28 0.90
C PHE A 201 -2.86 -1.45 -0.04
N ILE A 202 -1.70 -1.05 0.46
CA ILE A 202 -0.77 -0.18 -0.25
C ILE A 202 0.58 -0.88 -0.30
N GLN A 203 1.10 -1.07 -1.49
CA GLN A 203 2.38 -1.71 -1.74
C GLN A 203 3.27 -0.79 -2.58
N LYS A 204 4.45 -0.47 -2.07
CA LYS A 204 5.51 0.17 -2.84
C LYS A 204 6.25 -0.91 -3.63
N THR A 205 6.26 -0.78 -4.94
CA THR A 205 6.83 -1.78 -5.85
C THR A 205 8.14 -1.34 -6.48
N GLN A 206 8.40 -0.04 -6.50
CA GLN A 206 9.64 0.53 -7.01
C GLN A 206 10.04 1.76 -6.20
N SER A 207 11.32 1.90 -5.93
CA SER A 207 11.91 3.05 -5.24
C SER A 207 12.95 3.72 -6.13
N TYR A 208 12.92 5.05 -6.19
CA TYR A 208 13.86 5.90 -6.92
C TYR A 208 14.66 6.79 -5.95
N ALA A 209 15.07 6.21 -4.81
CA ALA A 209 15.91 6.89 -3.84
C ALA A 209 17.37 6.93 -4.25
#